data_730811dade8273e14897c9bae19b2669
#
_entry.id   730811dade8273e14897c9bae19b2669
#
_cell.length_a   1.000
_cell.length_b   1.000
_cell.length_c   1.000
_cell.angle_alpha   90.00
_cell.angle_beta   90.00
_cell.angle_gamma   90.00
#
_symmetry.space_group_name_H-M   'P 1'
#
loop_
_entity.id
_entity.type
_entity.pdbx_description
1 polymer ?
#
loop_
_entity_poly.entity_id
_entity_poly.type
_entity_poly.pdbx_seq_one_letter_code
_entity_poly.pdbx_strand_id
1 'polypeptide(L)'
;MNVKGYTAWSLMDNFEWMRGYTERFGLHYVDFNNPARPRTPKASARFMRDLITANGFPPDHTPTVPPPVVIRTLAPCTSSSTTVKSFHILLFIFIISMLFLV
;
A
#
# COMPACT_ATOMS: atom_id res chain seq x y z
N MET A 1 -24.57 -1.82 -16.16
CA MET A 1 -23.28 -2.51 -16.23
C MET A 1 -23.48 -3.99 -15.91
N ASN A 2 -23.03 -4.92 -16.75
CA ASN A 2 -23.28 -6.36 -16.57
C ASN A 2 -22.02 -7.03 -15.98
N VAL A 3 -21.83 -6.92 -14.67
CA VAL A 3 -20.71 -7.53 -13.94
C VAL A 3 -20.95 -9.03 -13.83
N LYS A 4 -20.01 -9.84 -14.32
CA LYS A 4 -20.12 -11.30 -14.35
C LYS A 4 -19.40 -11.99 -13.20
N GLY A 5 -18.49 -11.28 -12.52
CA GLY A 5 -17.75 -11.85 -11.43
C GLY A 5 -16.86 -10.81 -10.74
N TYR A 6 -16.38 -11.16 -9.57
CA TYR A 6 -15.48 -10.35 -8.78
C TYR A 6 -14.42 -11.25 -8.12
N THR A 7 -13.18 -10.85 -8.19
CA THR A 7 -12.08 -11.54 -7.53
C THR A 7 -11.42 -10.60 -6.52
N ALA A 8 -11.49 -10.96 -5.24
CA ALA A 8 -10.84 -10.18 -4.19
C ALA A 8 -9.33 -10.46 -4.17
N TRP A 9 -8.53 -9.43 -4.08
CA TRP A 9 -7.13 -9.51 -3.71
C TRP A 9 -6.94 -9.01 -2.29
N SER A 10 -6.55 -9.87 -1.35
CA SER A 10 -6.26 -11.28 -1.48
C SER A 10 -6.97 -12.05 -0.38
N LEU A 11 -6.93 -13.40 -0.41
CA LEU A 11 -7.58 -14.22 0.62
C LEU A 11 -6.99 -13.97 2.00
N MET A 12 -5.67 -13.80 2.09
CA MET A 12 -4.96 -13.53 3.34
C MET A 12 -3.81 -12.56 3.09
N ASP A 13 -3.37 -11.85 4.13
CA ASP A 13 -2.19 -11.01 4.06
C ASP A 13 -0.99 -11.81 3.55
N ASN A 14 -0.25 -11.26 2.61
CA ASN A 14 0.87 -11.92 1.95
C ASN A 14 2.00 -10.93 1.63
N PHE A 15 2.98 -11.36 0.87
CA PHE A 15 4.09 -10.54 0.41
C PHE A 15 3.65 -9.65 -0.77
N GLU A 16 3.58 -8.34 -0.54
CA GLU A 16 3.14 -7.35 -1.53
C GLU A 16 4.33 -6.70 -2.22
N TRP A 17 5.07 -7.49 -2.98
CA TRP A 17 6.16 -7.06 -3.87
C TRP A 17 7.13 -6.08 -3.19
N MET A 18 7.29 -4.88 -3.73
CA MET A 18 8.20 -3.86 -3.20
C MET A 18 7.84 -3.37 -1.79
N ARG A 19 6.59 -3.58 -1.34
CA ARG A 19 6.13 -3.22 0.01
C ARG A 19 6.33 -4.33 1.03
N GLY A 20 6.73 -5.53 0.58
CA GLY A 20 6.94 -6.66 1.46
C GLY A 20 5.68 -7.04 2.24
N TYR A 21 5.77 -7.14 3.56
CA TYR A 21 4.65 -7.48 4.45
C TYR A 21 4.02 -6.25 5.13
N THR A 22 4.32 -5.03 4.67
CA THR A 22 3.77 -3.81 5.27
C THR A 22 2.34 -3.54 4.85
N GLU A 23 1.98 -3.88 3.60
CA GLU A 23 0.61 -3.75 3.09
C GLU A 23 -0.22 -4.99 3.48
N ARG A 24 -1.49 -4.76 3.79
CA ARG A 24 -2.38 -5.74 4.38
C ARG A 24 -3.69 -5.88 3.60
N PHE A 25 -3.60 -6.31 2.34
CA PHE A 25 -4.75 -6.43 1.44
C PHE A 25 -5.61 -7.67 1.68
N GLY A 26 -5.13 -8.63 2.47
CA GLY A 26 -5.85 -9.87 2.74
C GLY A 26 -7.22 -9.67 3.39
N LEU A 27 -8.18 -10.50 3.05
CA LEU A 27 -9.43 -10.64 3.79
C LEU A 27 -9.20 -11.19 5.21
N HIS A 28 -8.11 -11.95 5.39
CA HIS A 28 -7.66 -12.45 6.68
C HIS A 28 -6.33 -11.81 7.05
N TYR A 29 -6.27 -11.32 8.27
CA TYR A 29 -5.01 -10.88 8.88
C TYR A 29 -4.13 -12.08 9.19
N VAL A 30 -2.83 -11.97 8.89
CA VAL A 30 -1.81 -12.96 9.25
C VAL A 30 -0.81 -12.32 10.20
N ASP A 31 -0.61 -12.92 11.36
CA ASP A 31 0.46 -12.49 12.26
C ASP A 31 1.79 -13.08 11.81
N PHE A 32 2.59 -12.25 11.15
CA PHE A 32 3.90 -12.66 10.64
C PHE A 32 4.99 -12.74 11.72
N ASN A 33 4.75 -12.17 12.90
CA ASN A 33 5.69 -12.24 14.01
C ASN A 33 5.56 -13.55 14.80
N ASN A 34 4.40 -14.23 14.66
CA ASN A 34 4.17 -15.50 15.30
C ASN A 34 4.56 -16.65 14.34
N PRO A 35 5.45 -17.59 14.75
CA PRO A 35 5.84 -18.74 13.92
C PRO A 35 4.66 -19.61 13.44
N ALA A 36 3.59 -19.72 14.23
CA ALA A 36 2.37 -20.43 13.86
C ALA A 36 1.51 -19.69 12.82
N ARG A 37 1.81 -18.41 12.57
CA ARG A 37 1.11 -17.55 11.60
C ARG A 37 -0.42 -17.64 11.68
N PRO A 38 -1.02 -17.38 12.86
CA PRO A 38 -2.46 -17.42 13.01
C PRO A 38 -3.16 -16.46 12.07
N ARG A 39 -4.33 -16.87 11.59
CA ARG A 39 -5.14 -16.09 10.63
C ARG A 39 -6.42 -15.65 11.31
N THR A 40 -6.73 -14.37 11.24
CA THR A 40 -7.93 -13.78 11.81
C THR A 40 -8.77 -13.13 10.71
N PRO A 41 -10.05 -13.47 10.54
CA PRO A 41 -10.89 -12.86 9.54
C PRO A 41 -11.12 -11.37 9.86
N LYS A 42 -10.90 -10.50 8.88
CA LYS A 42 -11.21 -9.08 8.96
C LYS A 42 -12.71 -8.83 8.73
N ALA A 43 -13.17 -7.59 8.94
CA ALA A 43 -14.54 -7.19 8.62
C ALA A 43 -14.88 -7.45 7.14
N SER A 44 -13.92 -7.22 6.25
CA SER A 44 -14.05 -7.48 4.82
C SER A 44 -14.31 -8.95 4.48
N ALA A 45 -13.74 -9.90 5.24
CA ALA A 45 -14.01 -11.33 5.05
C ALA A 45 -15.47 -11.67 5.38
N ARG A 46 -15.99 -11.09 6.48
CA ARG A 46 -17.40 -11.26 6.86
C ARG A 46 -18.33 -10.65 5.82
N PHE A 47 -18.04 -9.44 5.38
CA PHE A 47 -18.80 -8.77 4.32
C PHE A 47 -18.85 -9.59 3.03
N MET A 48 -17.70 -10.09 2.56
CA MET A 48 -17.62 -10.93 1.37
C MET A 48 -18.43 -12.23 1.50
N ARG A 49 -18.37 -12.87 2.67
CA ARG A 49 -19.18 -14.04 2.96
C ARG A 49 -20.68 -13.72 2.83
N ASP A 50 -21.11 -12.63 3.44
CA ASP A 50 -22.52 -12.23 3.50
C ASP A 50 -23.01 -11.84 2.08
N LEU A 51 -22.18 -11.16 1.30
CA LEU A 51 -22.44 -10.82 -0.10
C LEU A 51 -22.59 -12.07 -0.99
N ILE A 52 -21.71 -13.06 -0.80
CA ILE A 52 -21.75 -14.33 -1.54
C ILE A 52 -23.01 -15.13 -1.14
N THR A 53 -23.32 -15.18 0.15
CA THR A 53 -24.49 -15.92 0.66
C THR A 53 -25.80 -15.31 0.16
N ALA A 54 -25.89 -13.98 0.14
CA ALA A 54 -27.07 -13.26 -0.36
C ALA A 54 -27.14 -13.21 -1.91
N ASN A 55 -26.06 -13.62 -2.60
CA ASN A 55 -25.90 -13.43 -4.04
C ASN A 55 -26.19 -11.97 -4.48
N GLY A 56 -25.78 -11.02 -3.67
CA GLY A 56 -26.01 -9.60 -3.84
C GLY A 56 -25.65 -8.82 -2.58
N PHE A 57 -25.93 -7.52 -2.57
CA PHE A 57 -25.69 -6.72 -1.37
C PHE A 57 -26.70 -7.06 -0.28
N PRO A 58 -26.25 -7.42 0.95
CA PRO A 58 -27.16 -7.62 2.07
C PRO A 58 -27.95 -6.34 2.35
N PRO A 59 -29.24 -6.44 2.74
CA PRO A 59 -30.13 -5.27 2.91
C PRO A 59 -29.61 -4.27 3.96
N ASP A 60 -28.87 -4.75 4.95
CA ASP A 60 -28.29 -3.90 6.01
C ASP A 60 -27.01 -3.16 5.58
N HIS A 61 -26.48 -3.48 4.41
CA HIS A 61 -25.29 -2.88 3.84
C HIS A 61 -25.64 -1.95 2.66
N THR A 62 -26.70 -1.17 2.77
CA THR A 62 -26.84 -0.03 1.89
C THR A 62 -25.57 0.81 2.02
N PRO A 63 -24.79 1.02 0.95
CA PRO A 63 -23.61 1.85 1.02
C PRO A 63 -24.08 3.24 1.47
N THR A 64 -23.83 3.57 2.71
CA THR A 64 -23.86 4.96 3.13
C THR A 64 -22.83 5.64 2.27
N VAL A 65 -23.27 6.38 1.26
CA VAL A 65 -22.37 7.21 0.46
C VAL A 65 -21.61 8.04 1.49
N PRO A 66 -20.30 7.84 1.65
CA PRO A 66 -19.55 8.65 2.58
C PRO A 66 -19.78 10.11 2.20
N PRO A 67 -19.92 11.02 3.17
CA PRO A 67 -20.05 12.43 2.86
C PRO A 67 -18.91 12.82 1.91
N PRO A 68 -19.15 13.70 0.94
CA PRO A 68 -18.14 14.07 -0.04
C PRO A 68 -16.88 14.44 0.73
N VAL A 69 -15.79 13.73 0.42
CA VAL A 69 -14.49 14.03 1.02
C VAL A 69 -14.19 15.46 0.61
N VAL A 70 -14.30 16.38 1.55
CA VAL A 70 -13.82 17.75 1.37
C VAL A 70 -12.30 17.60 1.25
N ILE A 71 -11.82 17.50 0.03
CA ILE A 71 -10.39 17.59 -0.25
C ILE A 71 -9.99 18.98 0.19
N ARG A 72 -9.53 19.11 1.44
CA ARG A 72 -8.79 20.30 1.82
C ARG A 72 -7.59 20.30 0.89
N THR A 73 -7.60 21.24 -0.05
CA THR A 73 -6.44 21.53 -0.87
C THR A 73 -5.29 21.76 0.11
N LEU A 74 -4.44 20.75 0.25
CA LEU A 74 -3.20 20.93 0.98
C LEU A 74 -2.48 22.05 0.27
N ALA A 75 -2.05 23.04 1.02
CA ALA A 75 -1.23 24.12 0.49
C ALA A 75 -0.12 23.47 -0.35
N PRO A 76 0.21 24.05 -1.52
CA PRO A 76 1.25 23.48 -2.37
C PRO A 76 2.48 23.27 -1.49
N CYS A 77 2.97 22.01 -1.47
CA CYS A 77 4.24 21.71 -0.85
C CYS A 77 5.28 22.57 -1.57
N THR A 78 5.68 23.68 -0.95
CA THR A 78 6.87 24.39 -1.38
C THR A 78 8.01 23.42 -1.15
N SER A 79 8.42 22.74 -2.22
CA SER A 79 9.67 22.01 -2.22
C SER A 79 10.76 23.04 -1.99
N SER A 80 11.23 23.16 -0.75
CA SER A 80 12.50 23.79 -0.49
C SER A 80 13.54 22.94 -1.22
N SER A 81 13.95 23.39 -2.39
CA SER A 81 15.12 22.83 -3.06
C SER A 81 16.31 23.16 -2.16
N THR A 82 16.60 22.27 -1.23
CA THR A 82 17.91 22.25 -0.58
C THR A 82 18.90 21.96 -1.70
N THR A 83 19.57 23.01 -2.13
CA THR A 83 20.72 22.94 -3.03
C THR A 83 21.68 21.94 -2.38
N VAL A 84 21.70 20.70 -2.85
CA VAL A 84 22.72 19.74 -2.51
C VAL A 84 24.02 20.32 -3.07
N LYS A 85 24.73 21.02 -2.22
CA LYS A 85 26.03 21.59 -2.57
C LYS A 85 26.92 20.44 -3.03
N SER A 86 27.40 20.62 -4.23
CA SER A 86 28.27 19.80 -5.04
C SER A 86 29.56 19.35 -4.29
N PHE A 87 29.40 18.52 -3.26
CA PHE A 87 30.57 17.92 -2.58
C PHE A 87 31.11 16.67 -3.31
N HIS A 88 30.32 16.08 -4.20
CA HIS A 88 30.74 14.87 -4.92
C HIS A 88 31.63 15.14 -6.15
N ILE A 89 31.58 16.34 -6.72
CA ILE A 89 32.42 16.65 -7.90
C ILE A 89 33.89 16.82 -7.51
N LEU A 90 34.16 17.37 -6.35
CA LEU A 90 35.57 17.54 -5.86
C LEU A 90 36.22 16.19 -5.50
N LEU A 91 35.46 15.22 -5.00
CA LEU A 91 36.00 13.91 -4.68
C LEU A 91 36.36 13.11 -5.94
N PHE A 92 35.57 13.23 -7.01
CA PHE A 92 35.86 12.57 -8.30
C PHE A 92 37.09 13.15 -9.00
N ILE A 93 37.30 14.46 -8.93
CA ILE A 93 38.48 15.11 -9.51
C ILE A 93 39.77 14.70 -8.76
N PHE A 94 39.67 14.52 -7.43
CA PHE A 94 40.83 14.07 -6.62
C PHE A 94 41.23 12.63 -6.92
N ILE A 95 40.28 11.73 -7.16
CA ILE A 95 40.54 10.34 -7.50
C ILE A 95 41.17 10.19 -8.89
N ILE A 96 40.70 10.97 -9.87
CA ILE A 96 41.26 10.97 -11.22
C ILE A 96 42.68 11.54 -11.23
N SER A 97 42.96 12.57 -10.43
CA SER A 97 44.30 13.15 -10.34
C SER A 97 45.32 12.21 -9.70
N MET A 98 44.92 11.31 -8.80
CA MET A 98 45.81 10.31 -8.22
C MET A 98 46.09 9.12 -9.15
N LEU A 99 45.23 8.85 -10.14
CA LEU A 99 45.42 7.77 -11.12
C LEU A 99 46.35 8.12 -12.26
N PHE A 100 46.69 9.42 -12.44
CA PHE A 100 47.60 9.88 -13.49
C PHE A 100 49.02 10.19 -12.98
N LEU A 101 49.32 9.91 -11.71
CA LEU A 101 50.65 10.18 -11.09
C LEU A 101 51.41 8.90 -10.71
N VAL A 102 51.05 7.76 -11.36
CA VAL A 102 51.82 6.50 -11.25
C VAL A 102 52.25 6.06 -12.63
#